data_beb7559125ecdfe27c0495db0231a6bc
#
_entry.id   beb7559125ecdfe27c0495db0231a6bc
#
_cell.length_a   1.000
_cell.length_b   1.000
_cell.length_c   1.000
_cell.angle_alpha   90.00
_cell.angle_beta   90.00
_cell.angle_gamma   90.00
#
_symmetry.space_group_name_H-M   'P 1'
#
loop_
_entity.id
_entity.type
_entity.pdbx_description
1 polymer ?
#
loop_
_entity_poly.entity_id
_entity_poly.type
_entity_poly.pdbx_seq_one_letter_code
_entity_poly.pdbx_strand_id
1 'polypeptide(L)'
;MPAFFLTGERVVALDLQLLNDNRPILDAHNCYPYDGRWSDRINLALHAGFPVSIEQDLAWFVDSSTGKGRVVLSHSPRPNDSDPELKAYFFERVRPIIEKALANGDSRRWPLIILHFDFKDVQEPLLHAVWKLLGQYQEWITTAVKSADRFELTPLDVKPILVITEDSDAQAKVFYDERPIGSRLLLFGSAHTHLPATTNQKELEHLEATLPPDELLSDPATTYRRWWNSSWYTVEQGGQAAAADWTSADMARLHALVDHAHHLGYWIRFYTLDGFEPSEGQQFGWFKGYNFGSLRAVEFRWQAALDAGVNFIATDQYQALAQFMKEQRH
;
A
#
# COMPACT_ATOMS: atom_id res chain seq x y z
N MET A 1 -10.41 39.42 -11.40
CA MET A 1 -9.37 38.56 -10.85
C MET A 1 -9.41 37.27 -11.65
N PRO A 2 -8.35 36.86 -12.37
CA PRO A 2 -8.33 35.58 -13.05
C PRO A 2 -8.25 34.48 -12.03
N ALA A 3 -9.22 33.57 -12.05
CA ALA A 3 -9.17 32.32 -11.33
C ALA A 3 -7.98 31.50 -11.92
N PHE A 4 -6.91 31.34 -11.18
CA PHE A 4 -5.85 30.40 -11.50
C PHE A 4 -6.46 29.01 -11.35
N PHE A 5 -6.82 28.39 -12.45
CA PHE A 5 -6.93 26.95 -12.52
C PHE A 5 -5.53 26.41 -12.23
N LEU A 6 -5.35 25.80 -11.07
CA LEU A 6 -4.21 24.93 -10.83
C LEU A 6 -4.31 23.85 -11.92
N THR A 7 -3.40 23.86 -12.88
CA THR A 7 -3.33 22.81 -13.89
C THR A 7 -3.13 21.48 -13.17
N GLY A 8 -3.73 20.40 -13.68
CA GLY A 8 -3.61 19.06 -13.07
C GLY A 8 -2.17 18.70 -12.71
N GLU A 9 -1.19 19.11 -13.51
CA GLU A 9 0.25 18.94 -13.26
C GLU A 9 0.74 19.46 -11.90
N ARG A 10 0.20 20.57 -11.41
CA ARG A 10 0.62 21.16 -10.13
C ARG A 10 0.03 20.44 -8.93
N VAL A 11 -1.19 19.92 -9.07
CA VAL A 11 -1.83 19.10 -8.01
C VAL A 11 -1.11 17.76 -7.90
N VAL A 12 -0.83 17.11 -9.03
CA VAL A 12 -0.08 15.85 -9.12
C VAL A 12 1.30 15.99 -8.47
N ALA A 13 2.06 17.05 -8.79
CA ALA A 13 3.37 17.29 -8.20
C ALA A 13 3.31 17.47 -6.67
N LEU A 14 2.27 18.15 -6.16
CA LEU A 14 2.08 18.33 -4.71
C LEU A 14 1.77 17.02 -4.00
N ASP A 15 0.91 16.18 -4.56
CA ASP A 15 0.55 14.90 -3.94
C ASP A 15 1.74 13.92 -3.92
N LEU A 16 2.55 13.87 -4.98
CA LEU A 16 3.78 13.08 -5.01
C LEU A 16 4.81 13.54 -3.99
N GLN A 17 4.94 14.84 -3.75
CA GLN A 17 5.84 15.41 -2.75
C GLN A 17 5.40 15.15 -1.30
N LEU A 18 4.09 15.00 -1.05
CA LEU A 18 3.54 14.84 0.29
C LEU A 18 4.02 13.59 1.00
N LEU A 19 4.35 12.53 0.26
CA LEU A 19 4.65 11.25 0.87
C LEU A 19 6.06 11.11 1.43
N ASN A 20 7.04 11.82 1.10
CA ASN A 20 8.39 11.72 1.67
C ASN A 20 9.44 12.49 0.85
N ASP A 21 9.11 13.64 0.33
CA ASP A 21 10.01 14.39 -0.56
C ASP A 21 10.56 13.53 -1.72
N ASN A 22 9.70 12.68 -2.30
CA ASN A 22 10.04 11.70 -3.34
C ASN A 22 11.02 10.58 -2.90
N ARG A 23 11.15 10.33 -1.60
CA ARG A 23 11.93 9.18 -1.11
C ARG A 23 11.02 7.99 -0.86
N PRO A 24 11.47 6.79 -1.18
CA PRO A 24 10.72 5.58 -0.86
C PRO A 24 10.38 5.43 0.61
N ILE A 25 9.22 4.86 0.87
CA ILE A 25 8.72 4.53 2.19
C ILE A 25 8.78 3.01 2.34
N LEU A 26 9.32 2.55 3.49
CA LEU A 26 9.16 1.16 3.88
C LEU A 26 7.67 0.85 4.00
N ASP A 27 7.21 -0.15 3.27
CA ASP A 27 5.89 -0.75 3.45
C ASP A 27 6.04 -2.10 4.17
N ALA A 28 5.54 -2.13 5.40
CA ALA A 28 5.56 -3.32 6.23
C ALA A 28 4.47 -4.28 5.76
N HIS A 29 4.84 -5.17 4.82
CA HIS A 29 3.98 -6.18 4.23
C HIS A 29 3.54 -7.20 5.27
N ASN A 30 2.29 -7.69 5.22
CA ASN A 30 1.73 -8.64 6.19
C ASN A 30 1.90 -8.22 7.67
N CYS A 31 1.66 -6.95 8.00
CA CYS A 31 1.98 -6.38 9.32
C CYS A 31 0.89 -6.66 10.37
N TYR A 32 0.56 -7.93 10.60
CA TYR A 32 -0.41 -8.42 11.58
C TYR A 32 0.05 -9.78 12.14
N PRO A 33 -0.56 -10.28 13.23
CA PRO A 33 -0.24 -11.63 13.73
C PRO A 33 -0.62 -12.68 12.70
N TYR A 34 0.37 -13.38 12.19
CA TYR A 34 0.24 -14.39 11.16
C TYR A 34 0.55 -15.76 11.78
N ASP A 35 -0.42 -16.67 11.80
CA ASP A 35 -0.31 -18.00 12.41
C ASP A 35 0.25 -18.01 13.85
N GLY A 36 -0.04 -16.96 14.63
CA GLY A 36 0.46 -16.81 16.00
C GLY A 36 1.97 -16.54 16.13
N ARG A 37 2.68 -16.40 15.02
CA ARG A 37 4.16 -16.29 15.01
C ARG A 37 4.68 -14.86 15.14
N TRP A 38 3.86 -13.85 14.87
CA TRP A 38 4.34 -12.46 14.71
C TRP A 38 3.52 -11.42 15.47
N SER A 39 3.30 -11.66 16.75
CA SER A 39 2.52 -10.75 17.61
C SER A 39 3.01 -9.29 17.63
N ASP A 40 4.30 -9.07 17.32
CA ASP A 40 4.93 -7.76 17.45
C ASP A 40 5.25 -7.05 16.13
N ARG A 41 4.73 -7.54 14.99
CA ARG A 41 5.05 -6.96 13.68
C ARG A 41 4.77 -5.47 13.60
N ILE A 42 3.63 -4.99 14.11
CA ILE A 42 3.33 -3.55 14.11
C ILE A 42 4.36 -2.75 14.92
N ASN A 43 4.84 -3.26 16.03
CA ASN A 43 5.88 -2.58 16.81
C ASN A 43 7.19 -2.54 16.03
N LEU A 44 7.56 -3.61 15.31
CA LEU A 44 8.75 -3.62 14.45
C LEU A 44 8.64 -2.58 13.33
N ALA A 45 7.47 -2.46 12.69
CA ALA A 45 7.23 -1.46 11.66
C ALA A 45 7.34 -0.02 12.23
N LEU A 46 6.68 0.27 13.36
CA LEU A 46 6.74 1.57 14.01
C LEU A 46 8.15 1.95 14.49
N HIS A 47 8.97 0.97 14.91
CA HIS A 47 10.36 1.19 15.32
C HIS A 47 11.32 1.37 14.13
N ALA A 48 10.93 0.97 12.92
CA ALA A 48 11.73 1.22 11.71
C ALA A 48 11.87 2.72 11.42
N GLY A 49 10.93 3.54 11.89
CA GLY A 49 10.91 4.99 11.77
C GLY A 49 9.75 5.48 10.90
N PHE A 50 9.67 6.80 10.72
CA PHE A 50 8.61 7.46 9.95
C PHE A 50 9.21 8.24 8.77
N PRO A 51 8.49 8.37 7.65
CA PRO A 51 7.19 7.75 7.35
C PRO A 51 7.28 6.21 7.24
N VAL A 52 6.17 5.52 7.48
CA VAL A 52 6.06 4.07 7.35
C VAL A 52 4.69 3.69 6.81
N SER A 53 4.64 2.72 5.90
CA SER A 53 3.40 2.07 5.49
C SER A 53 3.22 0.77 6.26
N ILE A 54 1.99 0.45 6.63
CA ILE A 54 1.61 -0.70 7.45
C ILE A 54 0.45 -1.40 6.78
N GLU A 55 0.71 -2.56 6.21
CA GLU A 55 -0.32 -3.38 5.57
C GLU A 55 -1.08 -4.22 6.59
N GLN A 56 -2.40 -4.24 6.44
CA GLN A 56 -3.32 -4.99 7.27
C GLN A 56 -4.28 -5.77 6.38
N ASP A 57 -4.20 -7.09 6.44
CA ASP A 57 -5.15 -7.98 5.75
C ASP A 57 -6.45 -8.04 6.52
N LEU A 58 -7.56 -7.78 5.85
CA LEU A 58 -8.87 -7.66 6.48
C LEU A 58 -9.82 -8.77 6.06
N ALA A 59 -10.50 -9.35 7.05
CA ALA A 59 -11.58 -10.32 6.84
C ALA A 59 -12.77 -10.07 7.78
N TRP A 60 -13.94 -10.62 7.42
CA TRP A 60 -15.15 -10.50 8.21
C TRP A 60 -15.36 -11.73 9.08
N PHE A 61 -15.26 -11.57 10.38
CA PHE A 61 -15.57 -12.61 11.34
C PHE A 61 -17.00 -12.43 11.88
N VAL A 62 -17.78 -13.51 11.88
CA VAL A 62 -19.09 -13.56 12.50
C VAL A 62 -19.07 -14.55 13.67
N ASP A 63 -19.25 -14.04 14.87
CA ASP A 63 -19.37 -14.86 16.07
C ASP A 63 -20.62 -15.75 15.99
N SER A 64 -20.41 -17.06 15.97
CA SER A 64 -21.48 -18.04 15.79
C SER A 64 -22.49 -18.08 16.95
N SER A 65 -22.08 -17.61 18.14
CA SER A 65 -22.94 -17.62 19.34
C SER A 65 -23.86 -16.40 19.43
N THR A 66 -23.38 -15.25 18.93
CA THR A 66 -24.06 -13.95 19.02
C THR A 66 -24.59 -13.42 17.69
N GLY A 67 -24.12 -13.96 16.57
CA GLY A 67 -24.39 -13.46 15.23
C GLY A 67 -23.75 -12.09 14.93
N LYS A 68 -22.90 -11.57 15.82
CA LYS A 68 -22.23 -10.27 15.63
C LYS A 68 -21.02 -10.40 14.74
N GLY A 69 -20.94 -9.50 13.75
CA GLY A 69 -19.77 -9.38 12.88
C GLY A 69 -18.76 -8.37 13.39
N ARG A 70 -17.48 -8.58 13.09
CA ARG A 70 -16.37 -7.67 13.38
C ARG A 70 -15.28 -7.72 12.32
N VAL A 71 -14.55 -6.62 12.17
CA VAL A 71 -13.39 -6.52 11.26
C VAL A 71 -12.18 -7.07 11.98
N VAL A 72 -11.60 -8.13 11.42
CA VAL A 72 -10.41 -8.79 11.99
C VAL A 72 -9.26 -8.80 11.01
N LEU A 73 -8.06 -8.97 11.53
CA LEU A 73 -6.83 -9.10 10.76
C LEU A 73 -6.55 -10.57 10.49
N SER A 74 -6.63 -10.96 9.23
CA SER A 74 -6.43 -12.35 8.84
C SER A 74 -6.05 -12.44 7.36
N HIS A 75 -5.02 -13.23 7.04
CA HIS A 75 -4.70 -13.58 5.65
C HIS A 75 -5.74 -14.53 5.03
N SER A 76 -6.50 -15.21 5.88
CA SER A 76 -7.54 -16.13 5.44
C SER A 76 -8.86 -15.41 5.23
N PRO A 77 -9.58 -15.66 4.11
CA PRO A 77 -10.96 -15.20 3.97
C PRO A 77 -11.93 -15.92 4.93
N ARG A 78 -11.42 -16.89 5.71
CA ARG A 78 -12.15 -17.62 6.77
C ARG A 78 -11.45 -17.39 8.10
N PRO A 79 -11.63 -16.21 8.71
CA PRO A 79 -11.01 -15.88 9.97
C PRO A 79 -11.56 -16.70 11.13
N ASN A 80 -10.84 -16.69 12.25
CA ASN A 80 -11.23 -17.36 13.49
C ASN A 80 -11.39 -16.38 14.65
N ASP A 81 -11.90 -16.85 15.78
CA ASP A 81 -12.22 -16.00 16.93
C ASP A 81 -10.98 -15.37 17.58
N SER A 82 -9.80 -15.97 17.43
CA SER A 82 -8.53 -15.45 17.98
C SER A 82 -7.89 -14.36 17.11
N ASP A 83 -8.38 -14.14 15.88
CA ASP A 83 -7.84 -13.10 15.02
C ASP A 83 -8.13 -11.72 15.61
N PRO A 84 -7.14 -10.83 15.72
CA PRO A 84 -7.29 -9.55 16.40
C PRO A 84 -8.19 -8.60 15.62
N GLU A 85 -8.94 -7.77 16.34
CA GLU A 85 -9.72 -6.70 15.72
C GLU A 85 -8.82 -5.57 15.22
N LEU A 86 -9.09 -5.04 14.03
CA LEU A 86 -8.39 -3.90 13.44
C LEU A 86 -8.33 -2.70 14.39
N LYS A 87 -9.43 -2.38 15.09
CA LYS A 87 -9.47 -1.28 16.02
C LYS A 87 -8.43 -1.41 17.13
N ALA A 88 -8.39 -2.55 17.79
CA ALA A 88 -7.49 -2.80 18.92
C ALA A 88 -6.03 -2.95 18.46
N TYR A 89 -5.83 -3.62 17.35
CA TYR A 89 -4.49 -3.94 16.87
C TYR A 89 -3.78 -2.75 16.22
N PHE A 90 -4.47 -1.92 15.46
CA PHE A 90 -3.87 -0.78 14.79
C PHE A 90 -4.20 0.53 15.52
N PHE A 91 -5.46 0.97 15.55
CA PHE A 91 -5.82 2.32 16.00
C PHE A 91 -5.43 2.59 17.45
N GLU A 92 -5.68 1.64 18.36
CA GLU A 92 -5.34 1.84 19.77
C GLU A 92 -3.82 1.79 20.03
N ARG A 93 -3.06 1.08 19.19
CA ARG A 93 -1.59 1.04 19.30
C ARG A 93 -0.93 2.32 18.79
N VAL A 94 -1.42 2.89 17.70
CA VAL A 94 -0.88 4.15 17.17
C VAL A 94 -1.41 5.37 17.89
N ARG A 95 -2.49 5.25 18.69
CA ARG A 95 -3.13 6.34 19.42
C ARG A 95 -2.14 7.27 20.14
N PRO A 96 -1.21 6.77 20.98
CA PRO A 96 -0.29 7.66 21.71
C PRO A 96 0.61 8.47 20.78
N ILE A 97 0.99 7.90 19.63
CA ILE A 97 1.82 8.55 18.63
C ILE A 97 1.04 9.67 17.95
N ILE A 98 -0.19 9.38 17.51
CA ILE A 98 -1.03 10.30 16.75
C ILE A 98 -1.53 11.45 17.65
N GLU A 99 -2.02 11.16 18.85
CA GLU A 99 -2.49 12.20 19.78
C GLU A 99 -1.36 13.16 20.18
N LYS A 100 -0.15 12.64 20.39
CA LYS A 100 1.03 13.47 20.65
C LYS A 100 1.39 14.34 19.44
N ALA A 101 1.30 13.79 18.22
CA ALA A 101 1.57 14.54 17.01
C ALA A 101 0.57 15.68 16.81
N LEU A 102 -0.72 15.40 16.96
CA LEU A 102 -1.79 16.40 16.82
C LEU A 102 -1.70 17.48 17.91
N ALA A 103 -1.38 17.11 19.15
CA ALA A 103 -1.21 18.07 20.25
C ALA A 103 -0.05 19.05 20.01
N ASN A 104 1.00 18.64 19.30
CA ASN A 104 2.13 19.51 18.96
C ASN A 104 1.79 20.54 17.87
N GLY A 105 0.74 20.32 17.09
CA GLY A 105 0.20 21.27 16.10
C GLY A 105 1.09 21.57 14.87
N ASP A 106 2.34 21.12 14.81
CA ASP A 106 3.22 21.30 13.64
C ASP A 106 3.10 20.11 12.67
N SER A 107 2.28 20.29 11.63
CA SER A 107 2.02 19.25 10.63
C SER A 107 3.26 18.75 9.88
N ARG A 108 4.32 19.59 9.80
CA ARG A 108 5.60 19.19 9.15
C ARG A 108 6.38 18.16 9.95
N ARG A 109 6.01 17.95 11.20
CA ARG A 109 6.63 16.99 12.13
C ARG A 109 5.74 15.82 12.48
N TRP A 110 4.60 15.70 11.81
CA TRP A 110 3.74 14.55 12.02
C TRP A 110 4.42 13.25 11.54
N PRO A 111 4.34 12.19 12.33
CA PRO A 111 4.70 10.87 11.84
C PRO A 111 3.66 10.47 10.77
N LEU A 112 4.05 10.42 9.51
CA LEU A 112 3.14 9.93 8.49
C LEU A 112 3.11 8.40 8.56
N ILE A 113 1.92 7.86 8.82
CA ILE A 113 1.64 6.42 8.78
C ILE A 113 0.68 6.17 7.63
N ILE A 114 1.09 5.37 6.67
CA ILE A 114 0.20 4.88 5.62
C ILE A 114 -0.42 3.57 6.13
N LEU A 115 -1.74 3.53 6.26
CA LEU A 115 -2.49 2.33 6.59
C LEU A 115 -2.99 1.71 5.29
N HIS A 116 -2.39 0.62 4.89
CA HIS A 116 -2.73 -0.12 3.69
C HIS A 116 -3.65 -1.28 4.04
N PHE A 117 -4.82 -1.36 3.39
CA PHE A 117 -5.76 -2.47 3.54
C PHE A 117 -5.70 -3.41 2.36
N ASP A 118 -5.40 -4.67 2.64
CA ASP A 118 -5.63 -5.80 1.72
C ASP A 118 -6.85 -6.60 2.18
N PHE A 119 -7.94 -6.49 1.44
CA PHE A 119 -9.20 -7.17 1.77
C PHE A 119 -9.19 -8.60 1.24
N LYS A 120 -9.13 -9.58 2.15
CA LYS A 120 -9.22 -11.01 1.79
C LYS A 120 -10.65 -11.45 1.47
N ASP A 121 -11.61 -10.59 1.75
CA ASP A 121 -13.02 -10.74 1.48
C ASP A 121 -13.61 -9.33 1.24
N VAL A 122 -14.56 -9.23 0.32
CA VAL A 122 -15.17 -7.95 -0.08
C VAL A 122 -16.68 -7.90 0.21
N GLN A 123 -17.14 -8.63 1.22
CA GLN A 123 -18.52 -8.58 1.66
C GLN A 123 -18.94 -7.17 2.09
N GLU A 124 -20.12 -6.72 1.67
CA GLU A 124 -20.63 -5.39 2.02
C GLU A 124 -20.61 -5.10 3.54
N PRO A 125 -20.95 -6.04 4.46
CA PRO A 125 -20.87 -5.80 5.89
C PRO A 125 -19.46 -5.44 6.37
N LEU A 126 -18.42 -6.08 5.83
CA LEU A 126 -17.01 -5.77 6.13
C LEU A 126 -16.67 -4.36 5.68
N LEU A 127 -16.94 -4.03 4.41
CA LEU A 127 -16.61 -2.73 3.82
C LEU A 127 -17.30 -1.58 4.56
N HIS A 128 -18.60 -1.72 4.86
CA HIS A 128 -19.34 -0.73 5.66
C HIS A 128 -18.83 -0.61 7.10
N ALA A 129 -18.44 -1.73 7.72
CA ALA A 129 -17.87 -1.71 9.08
C ALA A 129 -16.52 -0.99 9.11
N VAL A 130 -15.66 -1.21 8.10
CA VAL A 130 -14.38 -0.49 7.93
C VAL A 130 -14.64 1.00 7.74
N TRP A 131 -15.54 1.38 6.83
CA TRP A 131 -15.90 2.80 6.62
C TRP A 131 -16.38 3.47 7.91
N LYS A 132 -17.26 2.80 8.65
CA LYS A 132 -17.76 3.29 9.95
C LYS A 132 -16.64 3.42 10.98
N LEU A 133 -15.70 2.46 11.01
CA LEU A 133 -14.54 2.51 11.90
C LEU A 133 -13.64 3.71 11.56
N LEU A 134 -13.30 3.91 10.28
CA LEU A 134 -12.50 5.06 9.85
C LEU A 134 -13.14 6.38 10.24
N GLY A 135 -14.48 6.48 10.15
CA GLY A 135 -15.23 7.67 10.60
C GLY A 135 -15.05 8.01 12.08
N GLN A 136 -14.72 7.03 12.95
CA GLN A 136 -14.42 7.29 14.38
C GLN A 136 -13.06 7.96 14.57
N TYR A 137 -12.17 7.85 13.59
CA TYR A 137 -10.79 8.39 13.60
C TYR A 137 -10.56 9.45 12.53
N GLN A 138 -11.63 10.05 11.99
CA GLN A 138 -11.56 11.00 10.88
C GLN A 138 -10.56 12.14 11.12
N GLU A 139 -10.43 12.63 12.36
CA GLU A 139 -9.48 13.69 12.72
C GLU A 139 -8.00 13.29 12.60
N TRP A 140 -7.73 11.99 12.50
CA TRP A 140 -6.39 11.44 12.33
C TRP A 140 -6.06 11.16 10.87
N ILE A 141 -7.09 11.11 10.01
CA ILE A 141 -7.01 10.55 8.67
C ILE A 141 -6.94 11.65 7.62
N THR A 142 -5.96 11.54 6.73
CA THR A 142 -5.86 12.33 5.50
C THR A 142 -7.08 12.10 4.63
N THR A 143 -7.71 13.17 4.17
CA THR A 143 -8.95 13.12 3.41
C THR A 143 -8.85 13.92 2.11
N ALA A 144 -9.75 13.65 1.16
CA ALA A 144 -9.99 14.48 0.00
C ALA A 144 -11.50 14.70 -0.18
N VAL A 145 -11.89 15.80 -0.79
CA VAL A 145 -13.31 16.07 -1.05
C VAL A 145 -13.73 15.37 -2.33
N LYS A 146 -14.81 14.55 -2.27
CA LYS A 146 -15.39 13.94 -3.47
C LYS A 146 -15.95 15.00 -4.40
N SER A 147 -15.40 15.08 -5.59
CA SER A 147 -15.90 15.96 -6.66
C SER A 147 -17.12 15.38 -7.39
N ALA A 148 -17.86 16.26 -8.07
CA ALA A 148 -18.86 15.86 -9.06
C ALA A 148 -18.21 15.25 -10.32
N ASP A 149 -17.02 15.71 -10.68
CA ASP A 149 -16.21 15.11 -11.73
C ASP A 149 -15.40 13.95 -11.16
N ARG A 150 -15.70 12.72 -11.60
CA ARG A 150 -15.02 11.51 -11.14
C ARG A 150 -13.57 11.42 -11.59
N PHE A 151 -13.17 12.18 -12.60
CA PHE A 151 -11.80 12.23 -13.12
C PHE A 151 -10.98 13.35 -12.49
N GLU A 152 -11.59 14.19 -11.66
CA GLU A 152 -10.85 15.22 -10.95
C GLU A 152 -9.92 14.62 -9.88
N LEU A 153 -8.75 15.22 -9.72
CA LEU A 153 -7.83 14.97 -8.62
C LEU A 153 -7.90 16.14 -7.63
N THR A 154 -8.69 15.99 -6.56
CA THR A 154 -8.82 17.05 -5.54
C THR A 154 -7.65 16.99 -4.55
N PRO A 155 -7.24 18.14 -3.98
CA PRO A 155 -6.15 18.20 -2.99
C PRO A 155 -6.45 17.37 -1.74
N LEU A 156 -5.40 16.85 -1.11
CA LEU A 156 -5.46 16.18 0.18
C LEU A 156 -5.49 17.20 1.34
N ASP A 157 -6.37 16.95 2.31
CA ASP A 157 -6.30 17.53 3.67
C ASP A 157 -5.47 16.58 4.54
N VAL A 158 -4.16 16.85 4.61
CA VAL A 158 -3.16 15.95 5.19
C VAL A 158 -3.31 15.84 6.70
N LYS A 159 -3.30 14.62 7.20
CA LYS A 159 -3.30 14.23 8.61
C LYS A 159 -2.24 13.14 8.84
N PRO A 160 -1.95 12.77 10.11
CA PRO A 160 -0.92 11.77 10.40
C PRO A 160 -1.13 10.39 9.79
N ILE A 161 -2.36 10.01 9.44
CA ILE A 161 -2.67 8.71 8.83
C ILE A 161 -3.21 8.92 7.42
N LEU A 162 -2.61 8.28 6.44
CA LEU A 162 -3.14 8.12 5.08
C LEU A 162 -3.64 6.69 4.91
N VAL A 163 -4.89 6.50 4.52
CA VAL A 163 -5.45 5.15 4.30
C VAL A 163 -5.54 4.86 2.82
N ILE A 164 -4.96 3.73 2.40
CA ILE A 164 -5.00 3.24 1.02
C ILE A 164 -5.56 1.81 0.97
N THR A 165 -6.12 1.42 -0.17
CA THR A 165 -6.70 0.10 -0.38
C THR A 165 -6.55 -0.36 -1.82
N GLU A 166 -6.75 -1.65 -2.07
CA GLU A 166 -6.56 -2.30 -3.35
C GLU A 166 -7.58 -1.85 -4.43
N ASP A 167 -7.35 -2.31 -5.66
CA ASP A 167 -8.30 -2.17 -6.76
C ASP A 167 -9.42 -3.21 -6.63
N SER A 168 -10.66 -2.74 -6.44
CA SER A 168 -11.85 -3.58 -6.35
C SER A 168 -13.09 -2.75 -6.62
N ASP A 169 -13.96 -3.23 -7.50
CA ASP A 169 -15.26 -2.59 -7.79
C ASP A 169 -16.17 -2.55 -6.55
N ALA A 170 -16.14 -3.60 -5.74
CA ALA A 170 -16.92 -3.65 -4.49
C ALA A 170 -16.44 -2.60 -3.49
N GLN A 171 -15.14 -2.41 -3.37
CA GLN A 171 -14.55 -1.35 -2.54
C GLN A 171 -14.87 0.04 -3.10
N ALA A 172 -14.70 0.25 -4.40
CA ALA A 172 -15.02 1.52 -5.05
C ALA A 172 -16.50 1.89 -4.88
N LYS A 173 -17.41 0.91 -5.00
CA LYS A 173 -18.83 1.11 -4.74
C LYS A 173 -19.07 1.68 -3.34
N VAL A 174 -18.55 1.01 -2.29
CA VAL A 174 -18.81 1.42 -0.89
C VAL A 174 -18.02 2.67 -0.50
N PHE A 175 -16.74 2.77 -0.88
CA PHE A 175 -15.86 3.83 -0.39
C PHE A 175 -15.90 5.11 -1.22
N TYR A 176 -16.39 5.03 -2.46
CA TYR A 176 -16.48 6.18 -3.35
C TYR A 176 -17.88 6.41 -3.90
N ASP A 177 -18.49 5.45 -4.62
CA ASP A 177 -19.74 5.72 -5.36
C ASP A 177 -20.89 6.06 -4.42
N GLU A 178 -21.06 5.37 -3.31
CA GLU A 178 -22.08 5.63 -2.31
C GLU A 178 -21.85 6.93 -1.49
N ARG A 179 -20.70 7.56 -1.62
CA ARG A 179 -20.42 8.79 -0.88
C ARG A 179 -21.04 9.99 -1.57
N PRO A 180 -21.68 10.91 -0.84
CA PRO A 180 -22.22 12.14 -1.41
C PRO A 180 -21.12 13.02 -2.05
N ILE A 181 -21.45 13.72 -3.13
CA ILE A 181 -20.59 14.79 -3.66
C ILE A 181 -20.36 15.83 -2.55
N GLY A 182 -19.13 16.30 -2.43
CA GLY A 182 -18.71 17.25 -1.39
C GLY A 182 -18.36 16.59 -0.04
N SER A 183 -18.59 15.27 0.13
CA SER A 183 -18.17 14.57 1.35
C SER A 183 -16.67 14.27 1.33
N ARG A 184 -16.11 14.04 2.51
CA ARG A 184 -14.72 13.64 2.68
C ARG A 184 -14.57 12.14 2.42
N LEU A 185 -13.66 11.77 1.54
CA LEU A 185 -13.17 10.40 1.39
C LEU A 185 -12.12 10.12 2.47
N LEU A 186 -12.24 8.98 3.12
CA LEU A 186 -11.38 8.58 4.26
C LEU A 186 -10.30 7.57 3.85
N LEU A 187 -10.35 7.08 2.62
CA LEU A 187 -9.37 6.17 2.05
C LEU A 187 -9.35 6.30 0.52
N PHE A 188 -8.26 5.78 -0.08
CA PHE A 188 -7.97 5.91 -1.50
C PHE A 188 -7.65 4.55 -2.12
N GLY A 189 -8.29 4.25 -3.25
CA GLY A 189 -8.11 3.00 -3.98
C GLY A 189 -6.87 3.01 -4.87
N SER A 190 -6.42 1.81 -5.21
CA SER A 190 -5.40 1.57 -6.24
C SER A 190 -5.95 1.83 -7.64
N ALA A 191 -5.07 2.12 -8.58
CA ALA A 191 -5.36 2.15 -10.00
C ALA A 191 -5.79 0.76 -10.49
N HIS A 192 -6.59 0.74 -11.54
CA HIS A 192 -6.90 -0.51 -12.24
C HIS A 192 -5.76 -0.87 -13.18
N THR A 193 -5.21 -2.08 -13.02
CA THR A 193 -4.22 -2.62 -13.95
C THR A 193 -4.93 -3.35 -15.08
N HIS A 194 -4.71 -2.89 -16.31
CA HIS A 194 -5.33 -3.50 -17.49
C HIS A 194 -4.53 -4.73 -17.94
N LEU A 195 -5.09 -5.90 -17.71
CA LEU A 195 -4.52 -7.16 -18.16
C LEU A 195 -5.53 -7.90 -19.03
N PRO A 196 -5.10 -8.54 -20.12
CA PRO A 196 -5.99 -9.42 -20.89
C PRO A 196 -6.56 -10.53 -20.02
N ALA A 197 -7.82 -10.86 -20.23
CA ALA A 197 -8.47 -11.93 -19.49
C ALA A 197 -7.81 -13.28 -19.81
N THR A 198 -7.16 -13.86 -18.82
CA THR A 198 -6.59 -15.21 -18.88
C THR A 198 -6.78 -15.91 -17.54
N THR A 199 -6.93 -17.24 -17.58
CA THR A 199 -6.96 -18.09 -16.39
C THR A 199 -5.61 -18.75 -16.12
N ASN A 200 -4.62 -18.52 -17.00
CA ASN A 200 -3.30 -19.10 -16.90
C ASN A 200 -2.37 -18.16 -16.14
N GLN A 201 -2.01 -18.53 -14.91
CA GLN A 201 -1.17 -17.73 -14.03
C GLN A 201 0.19 -17.37 -14.66
N LYS A 202 0.82 -18.30 -15.39
CA LYS A 202 2.11 -18.01 -16.04
C LYS A 202 1.98 -17.04 -17.20
N GLU A 203 0.87 -17.08 -17.91
CA GLU A 203 0.57 -16.13 -18.97
C GLU A 203 0.31 -14.74 -18.37
N LEU A 204 -0.41 -14.65 -17.26
CA LEU A 204 -0.65 -13.42 -16.53
C LEU A 204 0.68 -12.78 -16.08
N GLU A 205 1.53 -13.53 -15.40
CA GLU A 205 2.86 -13.09 -14.98
C GLU A 205 3.73 -12.62 -16.15
N HIS A 206 3.65 -13.32 -17.30
CA HIS A 206 4.35 -12.92 -18.52
C HIS A 206 3.81 -11.59 -19.07
N LEU A 207 2.50 -11.43 -19.13
CA LEU A 207 1.86 -10.19 -19.59
C LEU A 207 2.21 -9.01 -18.67
N GLU A 208 2.16 -9.21 -17.36
CA GLU A 208 2.57 -8.19 -16.39
C GLU A 208 4.02 -7.73 -16.61
N ALA A 209 4.93 -8.66 -16.89
CA ALA A 209 6.34 -8.36 -17.11
C ALA A 209 6.66 -7.73 -18.47
N THR A 210 5.81 -7.92 -19.49
CA THR A 210 6.15 -7.59 -20.88
C THR A 210 5.30 -6.51 -21.53
N LEU A 211 4.06 -6.32 -21.08
CA LEU A 211 3.20 -5.26 -21.61
C LEU A 211 3.81 -3.88 -21.35
N PRO A 212 3.72 -2.95 -22.31
CA PRO A 212 4.12 -1.55 -22.09
C PRO A 212 3.41 -0.92 -20.90
N PRO A 213 4.05 0.01 -20.16
CA PRO A 213 3.43 0.67 -19.02
C PRO A 213 2.10 1.34 -19.33
N ASP A 214 1.95 1.94 -20.51
CA ASP A 214 0.74 2.62 -20.97
C ASP A 214 -0.41 1.66 -21.32
N GLU A 215 -0.10 0.39 -21.63
CA GLU A 215 -1.11 -0.66 -21.75
C GLU A 215 -1.54 -1.22 -20.39
N LEU A 216 -0.62 -1.28 -19.41
CA LEU A 216 -0.94 -1.71 -18.05
C LEU A 216 -1.74 -0.66 -17.26
N LEU A 217 -1.46 0.61 -17.49
CA LEU A 217 -2.04 1.73 -16.76
C LEU A 217 -2.32 2.89 -17.72
N SER A 218 -3.57 3.07 -18.14
CA SER A 218 -3.94 4.06 -19.14
C SER A 218 -4.62 5.31 -18.56
N ASP A 219 -5.31 5.18 -17.43
CA ASP A 219 -6.10 6.26 -16.84
C ASP A 219 -5.25 7.10 -15.86
N PRO A 220 -5.43 8.43 -15.83
CA PRO A 220 -4.75 9.26 -14.85
C PRO A 220 -5.33 9.08 -13.44
N ALA A 221 -4.57 9.48 -12.43
CA ALA A 221 -5.00 9.48 -11.04
C ALA A 221 -6.25 10.37 -10.86
N THR A 222 -7.12 9.95 -9.93
CA THR A 222 -8.35 10.64 -9.58
C THR A 222 -8.39 10.95 -8.08
N THR A 223 -9.44 11.63 -7.63
CA THR A 223 -9.63 11.86 -6.19
C THR A 223 -9.66 10.56 -5.38
N TYR A 224 -10.18 9.47 -5.94
CA TYR A 224 -10.25 8.17 -5.28
C TYR A 224 -9.05 7.27 -5.57
N ARG A 225 -8.63 7.15 -6.83
CA ARG A 225 -7.53 6.27 -7.26
C ARG A 225 -6.23 7.08 -7.28
N ARG A 226 -5.35 6.84 -6.27
CA ARG A 226 -4.15 7.68 -6.08
C ARG A 226 -2.84 6.91 -6.10
N TRP A 227 -2.88 5.62 -6.13
CA TRP A 227 -1.69 4.79 -6.12
C TRP A 227 -1.84 3.61 -7.06
N TRP A 228 -0.74 3.00 -7.43
CA TRP A 228 -0.70 1.80 -8.25
C TRP A 228 0.06 0.72 -7.49
N ASN A 229 -0.63 -0.39 -7.18
CA ASN A 229 -0.05 -1.54 -6.51
C ASN A 229 0.33 -2.58 -7.54
N SER A 230 1.59 -3.02 -7.52
CA SER A 230 2.09 -4.04 -8.43
C SER A 230 3.02 -5.01 -7.71
N SER A 231 2.96 -6.27 -8.12
CA SER A 231 3.99 -7.24 -7.82
C SER A 231 5.30 -6.86 -8.50
N TRP A 232 6.43 -7.22 -7.91
CA TRP A 232 7.73 -7.07 -8.58
C TRP A 232 7.83 -7.88 -9.87
N TYR A 233 6.97 -8.88 -10.09
CA TYR A 233 6.85 -9.59 -11.37
C TYR A 233 6.58 -8.66 -12.56
N THR A 234 5.98 -7.50 -12.33
CA THR A 234 5.78 -6.47 -13.35
C THR A 234 7.11 -5.90 -13.85
N VAL A 235 8.18 -5.98 -13.05
CA VAL A 235 9.53 -5.55 -13.40
C VAL A 235 10.34 -6.69 -14.00
N GLU A 236 10.43 -7.83 -13.29
CA GLU A 236 11.15 -9.02 -13.70
C GLU A 236 10.40 -10.29 -13.25
N GLN A 237 10.52 -11.36 -14.01
CA GLN A 237 10.06 -12.68 -13.55
C GLN A 237 10.99 -13.14 -12.43
N GLY A 238 10.47 -13.11 -11.19
CA GLY A 238 11.30 -12.96 -10.05
C GLY A 238 11.48 -14.15 -9.14
N GLY A 239 11.79 -13.81 -7.93
CA GLY A 239 12.07 -14.71 -6.85
C GLY A 239 13.43 -15.39 -6.95
N GLN A 240 13.55 -16.56 -6.34
CA GLN A 240 14.83 -17.30 -6.26
C GLN A 240 15.40 -17.66 -7.64
N ALA A 241 14.55 -17.88 -8.63
CA ALA A 241 14.98 -18.24 -9.98
C ALA A 241 15.75 -17.09 -10.66
N ALA A 242 15.39 -15.85 -10.37
CA ALA A 242 15.98 -14.64 -10.95
C ALA A 242 16.98 -13.93 -10.02
N ALA A 243 17.31 -14.50 -8.87
CA ALA A 243 18.12 -13.83 -7.84
C ALA A 243 19.47 -13.28 -8.34
N ALA A 244 20.08 -13.95 -9.33
CA ALA A 244 21.36 -13.56 -9.93
C ALA A 244 21.22 -12.72 -11.22
N ASP A 245 20.01 -12.53 -11.74
CA ASP A 245 19.79 -12.12 -13.14
C ASP A 245 19.41 -10.64 -13.29
N TRP A 246 19.63 -9.80 -12.25
CA TRP A 246 19.34 -8.37 -12.35
C TRP A 246 20.15 -7.69 -13.47
N THR A 247 19.45 -7.15 -14.47
CA THR A 247 20.04 -6.63 -15.69
C THR A 247 19.73 -5.14 -15.91
N SER A 248 20.39 -4.56 -16.90
CA SER A 248 20.06 -3.19 -17.36
C SER A 248 18.66 -3.11 -18.00
N ALA A 249 18.13 -4.20 -18.51
CA ALA A 249 16.77 -4.25 -19.06
C ALA A 249 15.73 -4.17 -17.93
N ASP A 250 15.96 -4.88 -16.82
CA ASP A 250 15.08 -4.81 -15.64
C ASP A 250 15.08 -3.41 -15.03
N MET A 251 16.25 -2.78 -14.94
CA MET A 251 16.37 -1.39 -14.50
C MET A 251 15.59 -0.44 -15.42
N ALA A 252 15.75 -0.59 -16.74
CA ALA A 252 15.01 0.24 -17.69
C ALA A 252 13.50 0.02 -17.60
N ARG A 253 13.07 -1.23 -17.39
CA ARG A 253 11.67 -1.57 -17.16
C ARG A 253 11.12 -0.91 -15.89
N LEU A 254 11.86 -1.00 -14.78
CA LEU A 254 11.49 -0.36 -13.52
C LEU A 254 11.30 1.15 -13.69
N HIS A 255 12.27 1.83 -14.30
CA HIS A 255 12.15 3.27 -14.57
C HIS A 255 10.94 3.59 -15.44
N ALA A 256 10.70 2.82 -16.51
CA ALA A 256 9.55 3.06 -17.39
C ALA A 256 8.21 2.95 -16.64
N LEU A 257 8.06 1.98 -15.72
CA LEU A 257 6.86 1.83 -14.89
C LEU A 257 6.69 2.99 -13.90
N VAL A 258 7.78 3.36 -13.21
CA VAL A 258 7.74 4.44 -12.20
C VAL A 258 7.47 5.79 -12.85
N ASP A 259 8.20 6.12 -13.92
CA ASP A 259 8.02 7.38 -14.66
C ASP A 259 6.60 7.51 -15.21
N HIS A 260 6.05 6.40 -15.74
CA HIS A 260 4.70 6.37 -16.26
C HIS A 260 3.64 6.56 -15.17
N ALA A 261 3.76 5.86 -14.03
CA ALA A 261 2.87 6.03 -12.89
C ALA A 261 2.90 7.49 -12.37
N HIS A 262 4.08 8.06 -12.22
CA HIS A 262 4.26 9.43 -11.76
C HIS A 262 3.71 10.45 -12.79
N HIS A 263 3.89 10.21 -14.09
CA HIS A 263 3.31 11.04 -15.14
C HIS A 263 1.78 11.09 -15.07
N LEU A 264 1.15 9.96 -14.75
CA LEU A 264 -0.30 9.86 -14.55
C LEU A 264 -0.77 10.34 -13.15
N GLY A 265 0.15 10.68 -12.25
CA GLY A 265 -0.15 11.22 -10.92
C GLY A 265 -0.31 10.19 -9.82
N TYR A 266 0.09 8.96 -10.05
CA TYR A 266 0.03 7.89 -9.06
C TYR A 266 1.29 7.78 -8.23
N TRP A 267 1.13 7.43 -6.95
CA TRP A 267 2.18 6.77 -6.19
C TRP A 267 2.29 5.31 -6.66
N ILE A 268 3.50 4.75 -6.64
CA ILE A 268 3.71 3.37 -7.06
C ILE A 268 4.32 2.54 -5.93
N ARG A 269 3.78 1.32 -5.76
CA ARG A 269 4.22 0.32 -4.80
C ARG A 269 4.64 -0.95 -5.53
N PHE A 270 5.73 -1.56 -5.04
CA PHE A 270 6.05 -2.94 -5.41
C PHE A 270 6.15 -3.81 -4.16
N TYR A 271 5.56 -5.02 -4.25
CA TYR A 271 5.64 -6.06 -3.23
C TYR A 271 6.37 -7.29 -3.77
N THR A 272 6.57 -8.34 -2.94
CA THR A 272 7.40 -9.52 -3.22
C THR A 272 8.91 -9.22 -3.22
N LEU A 273 9.36 -8.31 -2.35
CA LEU A 273 10.75 -7.87 -2.24
C LEU A 273 11.40 -8.39 -0.96
N ASP A 274 11.45 -9.72 -0.82
CA ASP A 274 12.03 -10.42 0.33
C ASP A 274 13.32 -11.16 -0.04
N GLY A 275 14.24 -11.25 0.92
CA GLY A 275 15.53 -11.91 0.78
C GLY A 275 15.81 -12.91 1.91
N PHE A 276 14.80 -13.69 2.31
CA PHE A 276 14.97 -14.77 3.28
C PHE A 276 15.79 -15.91 2.68
N GLU A 277 16.68 -16.49 3.47
CA GLU A 277 17.36 -17.72 3.09
C GLU A 277 16.33 -18.84 2.83
N PRO A 278 16.58 -19.77 1.88
CA PRO A 278 15.60 -20.79 1.51
C PRO A 278 15.08 -21.63 2.67
N SER A 279 15.92 -21.89 3.69
CA SER A 279 15.54 -22.60 4.92
C SER A 279 14.60 -21.81 5.82
N GLU A 280 14.79 -20.49 5.90
CA GLU A 280 13.91 -19.58 6.62
C GLU A 280 12.57 -19.42 5.87
N GLY A 281 12.62 -19.21 4.55
CA GLY A 281 11.45 -19.07 3.71
C GLY A 281 10.50 -20.27 3.84
N GLN A 282 10.99 -21.49 3.87
CA GLN A 282 10.16 -22.69 4.07
C GLN A 282 9.46 -22.70 5.43
N GLN A 283 10.12 -22.22 6.50
CA GLN A 283 9.52 -22.16 7.84
C GLN A 283 8.37 -21.15 7.91
N PHE A 284 8.41 -20.10 7.09
CA PHE A 284 7.41 -19.05 7.06
C PHE A 284 6.34 -19.24 5.98
N GLY A 285 6.42 -20.32 5.21
CA GLY A 285 5.44 -20.62 4.16
C GLY A 285 5.56 -19.75 2.90
N TRP A 286 6.70 -19.07 2.72
CA TRP A 286 6.91 -18.21 1.55
C TRP A 286 7.09 -19.00 0.26
N PHE A 287 6.40 -18.58 -0.76
CA PHE A 287 6.60 -19.11 -2.10
C PHE A 287 7.95 -18.64 -2.68
N LYS A 288 8.60 -19.51 -3.47
CA LYS A 288 9.87 -19.19 -4.12
C LYS A 288 9.82 -17.96 -5.02
N GLY A 289 8.63 -17.63 -5.56
CA GLY A 289 8.41 -16.46 -6.38
C GLY A 289 8.35 -15.13 -5.61
N TYR A 290 8.09 -15.16 -4.30
CA TYR A 290 8.02 -13.97 -3.46
C TYR A 290 9.33 -13.64 -2.75
N ASN A 291 10.37 -14.46 -2.91
CA ASN A 291 11.59 -14.37 -2.16
C ASN A 291 12.81 -14.56 -3.06
N PHE A 292 13.78 -13.66 -3.00
CA PHE A 292 15.02 -13.73 -3.77
C PHE A 292 16.08 -14.67 -3.14
N GLY A 293 15.81 -15.29 -2.01
CA GLY A 293 16.61 -16.33 -1.40
C GLY A 293 17.88 -15.86 -0.67
N SER A 294 18.16 -14.57 -0.66
CA SER A 294 19.18 -13.95 0.17
C SER A 294 18.98 -12.45 0.31
N LEU A 295 19.44 -11.90 1.42
CA LEU A 295 19.40 -10.46 1.66
C LEU A 295 20.16 -9.69 0.56
N ARG A 296 21.35 -10.19 0.18
CA ARG A 296 22.14 -9.57 -0.89
C ARG A 296 21.38 -9.47 -2.22
N ALA A 297 20.63 -10.49 -2.58
CA ALA A 297 19.88 -10.50 -3.85
C ALA A 297 18.73 -9.49 -3.84
N VAL A 298 18.03 -9.34 -2.71
CA VAL A 298 16.94 -8.36 -2.60
C VAL A 298 17.47 -6.94 -2.43
N GLU A 299 18.60 -6.72 -1.80
CA GLU A 299 19.23 -5.39 -1.65
C GLU A 299 19.53 -4.73 -3.00
N PHE A 300 19.90 -5.49 -4.03
CA PHE A 300 19.99 -4.95 -5.40
C PHE A 300 18.68 -4.37 -5.91
N ARG A 301 17.56 -5.03 -5.60
CA ARG A 301 16.20 -4.59 -5.99
C ARG A 301 15.74 -3.41 -5.15
N TRP A 302 16.05 -3.41 -3.85
CA TRP A 302 15.80 -2.25 -3.00
C TRP A 302 16.56 -1.02 -3.48
N GLN A 303 17.86 -1.18 -3.83
CA GLN A 303 18.65 -0.08 -4.40
C GLN A 303 18.04 0.42 -5.70
N ALA A 304 17.69 -0.49 -6.61
CA ALA A 304 17.05 -0.12 -7.86
C ALA A 304 15.74 0.63 -7.65
N ALA A 305 14.91 0.19 -6.69
CA ALA A 305 13.66 0.86 -6.34
C ALA A 305 13.90 2.26 -5.73
N LEU A 306 14.95 2.42 -4.91
CA LEU A 306 15.39 3.73 -4.40
C LEU A 306 15.79 4.66 -5.55
N ASP A 307 16.64 4.17 -6.47
CA ASP A 307 17.18 4.96 -7.58
C ASP A 307 16.09 5.34 -8.59
N ALA A 308 15.10 4.48 -8.80
CA ALA A 308 13.96 4.74 -9.68
C ALA A 308 12.89 5.64 -9.05
N GLY A 309 12.94 5.90 -7.75
CA GLY A 309 11.95 6.75 -7.07
C GLY A 309 10.62 6.05 -6.79
N VAL A 310 10.63 4.73 -6.57
CA VAL A 310 9.44 3.98 -6.09
C VAL A 310 8.94 4.59 -4.79
N ASN A 311 7.63 4.76 -4.65
CA ASN A 311 7.08 5.39 -3.44
C ASN A 311 6.98 4.44 -2.25
N PHE A 312 6.64 3.17 -2.48
CA PHE A 312 6.52 2.16 -1.42
C PHE A 312 7.26 0.89 -1.79
N ILE A 313 8.19 0.47 -0.95
CA ILE A 313 8.92 -0.79 -1.09
C ILE A 313 8.39 -1.75 -0.03
N ALA A 314 7.64 -2.76 -0.47
CA ALA A 314 6.99 -3.70 0.42
C ALA A 314 7.84 -4.95 0.66
N THR A 315 8.08 -5.25 1.93
CA THR A 315 8.85 -6.42 2.37
C THR A 315 8.38 -6.89 3.73
N ASP A 316 8.58 -8.16 4.03
CA ASP A 316 8.43 -8.74 5.36
C ASP A 316 9.67 -8.54 6.26
N GLN A 317 10.78 -8.06 5.68
CA GLN A 317 12.06 -7.82 6.36
C GLN A 317 12.23 -6.35 6.77
N TYR A 318 11.27 -5.81 7.55
CA TYR A 318 11.17 -4.38 7.88
C TYR A 318 12.45 -3.75 8.40
N GLN A 319 13.11 -4.43 9.36
CA GLN A 319 14.32 -3.91 9.99
C GLN A 319 15.49 -3.88 9.01
N ALA A 320 15.61 -4.90 8.15
CA ALA A 320 16.67 -4.97 7.16
C ALA A 320 16.52 -3.85 6.12
N LEU A 321 15.30 -3.67 5.55
CA LEU A 321 15.06 -2.58 4.61
C LEU A 321 15.24 -1.20 5.27
N ALA A 322 14.74 -1.00 6.49
CA ALA A 322 14.92 0.26 7.22
C ALA A 322 16.39 0.60 7.47
N GLN A 323 17.20 -0.41 7.82
CA GLN A 323 18.65 -0.25 7.98
C GLN A 323 19.32 0.07 6.65
N PHE A 324 19.01 -0.68 5.59
CA PHE A 324 19.51 -0.45 4.25
C PHE A 324 19.22 0.99 3.78
N MET A 325 17.97 1.44 3.90
CA MET A 325 17.59 2.81 3.53
C MET A 325 18.29 3.90 4.34
N LYS A 326 18.66 3.64 5.60
CA LYS A 326 19.45 4.58 6.41
C LYS A 326 20.88 4.69 5.92
N GLU A 327 21.48 3.58 5.52
CA GLU A 327 22.87 3.54 5.01
C GLU A 327 23.00 4.25 3.66
N GLN A 328 21.95 4.24 2.83
CA GLN A 328 21.93 4.96 1.54
C GLN A 328 21.74 6.50 1.69
N ARG A 329 21.51 7.00 2.91
CA ARG A 329 21.33 8.45 3.16
C ARG A 329 22.65 9.21 3.36
N HIS A 330 23.79 8.53 3.30
CA HIS A 330 25.14 9.08 3.46
C HIS A 330 25.92 9.04 2.17
#